data_650e1c24454a0211983a68a3c86ad3a5
#
_entry.id   650e1c24454a0211983a68a3c86ad3a5
#
_cell.length_a   1.000
_cell.length_b   1.000
_cell.length_c   1.000
_cell.angle_alpha   90.00
_cell.angle_beta   90.00
_cell.angle_gamma   90.00
#
_symmetry.space_group_name_H-M   'P 1'
#
loop_
_entity.id
_entity.type
_entity.pdbx_description
1 polymer ?
#
loop_
_entity_poly.entity_id
_entity_poly.type
_entity_poly.pdbx_seq_one_letter_code
_entity_poly.pdbx_strand_id
1 'polypeptide(L)'
;MEFVKSADVVVIGGGIVGTAVLRELSKYDLKCVLLEKEPDIAIGTTKANSAILHAGFDAPTGSLKAITNVRGNALYHELQDELDLDIKWTGSLVAATTDEEMQTLQELLQRGKKNGVEGLQILSKEEVLEQEPNLTTVKGALWAPSAGVCWPFGAAIAFAQCAVQNGAEVIRDCKVLGFVKEDGKITGVETNKGTIAAKYVVNAAGVYADEIAKLAGDDTFTITPRKGEYILFDKTACSSLVYGVVFPTPTKKSKGILVCTTTHGNTFIGPNANEQDSKEDKAVTTAGMNEIIASAKKLIPNLPMGAAITEFAGLRAVSSTGDFVLGPSEKVEGLYNAAGMQSPGLTAAPAVGELIANEIARVSGAAKKADFKAALPKHKAFNYMTADEKAAKIAEDNLYGRVICRCETVTEGEIVEAINSPVGARTVDGVKRRTRAGMGRCQGGFCGPRVTQILARELNISVPEVLKERTDSNMFYEKYSADGGEE
;
A
#
# COMPACT_ATOMS: atom_id res chain seq x y z
N MET A 1 -22.72 29.59 1.74
CA MET A 1 -21.33 29.08 1.86
C MET A 1 -20.76 29.10 0.46
N GLU A 2 -19.56 29.66 0.26
CA GLU A 2 -18.93 29.71 -1.07
C GLU A 2 -18.10 28.45 -1.30
N PHE A 3 -18.32 27.76 -2.42
CA PHE A 3 -17.55 26.59 -2.81
C PHE A 3 -16.36 27.02 -3.66
N VAL A 4 -15.15 26.63 -3.23
CA VAL A 4 -13.91 26.91 -3.98
C VAL A 4 -13.74 26.00 -5.20
N LYS A 5 -14.46 24.87 -5.22
CA LYS A 5 -14.41 23.85 -6.27
C LYS A 5 -15.69 23.02 -6.29
N SER A 6 -15.97 22.36 -7.41
CA SER A 6 -17.04 21.36 -7.53
C SER A 6 -16.53 20.06 -8.11
N ALA A 7 -17.05 18.94 -7.62
CA ALA A 7 -16.86 17.59 -8.11
C ALA A 7 -18.18 16.83 -8.11
N ASP A 8 -18.31 15.76 -8.90
CA ASP A 8 -19.42 14.81 -8.76
C ASP A 8 -19.11 13.85 -7.61
N VAL A 9 -17.85 13.38 -7.52
CA VAL A 9 -17.40 12.45 -6.50
C VAL A 9 -16.12 12.96 -5.83
N VAL A 10 -16.12 12.99 -4.49
CA VAL A 10 -14.92 13.21 -3.68
C VAL A 10 -14.51 11.89 -3.02
N VAL A 11 -13.26 11.48 -3.20
CA VAL A 11 -12.65 10.32 -2.52
C VAL A 11 -11.73 10.82 -1.41
N ILE A 12 -11.94 10.37 -0.17
CA ILE A 12 -11.16 10.78 1.01
C ILE A 12 -10.13 9.70 1.33
N GLY A 13 -8.85 10.03 1.19
CA GLY A 13 -7.70 9.17 1.50
C GLY A 13 -6.97 8.65 0.27
N GLY A 14 -5.67 8.97 0.17
CA GLY A 14 -4.76 8.59 -0.92
C GLY A 14 -4.04 7.25 -0.70
N GLY A 15 -4.61 6.32 0.07
CA GLY A 15 -4.12 4.95 0.20
C GLY A 15 -4.52 4.08 -1.00
N ILE A 16 -4.07 2.80 -1.00
CA ILE A 16 -4.32 1.85 -2.10
C ILE A 16 -5.81 1.72 -2.44
N VAL A 17 -6.70 1.78 -1.44
CA VAL A 17 -8.15 1.65 -1.65
C VAL A 17 -8.72 2.91 -2.31
N GLY A 18 -8.40 4.10 -1.79
CA GLY A 18 -8.89 5.35 -2.36
C GLY A 18 -8.39 5.59 -3.77
N THR A 19 -7.13 5.25 -4.07
CA THR A 19 -6.57 5.37 -5.42
C THR A 19 -7.16 4.35 -6.39
N ALA A 20 -7.46 3.11 -5.93
CA ALA A 20 -8.18 2.12 -6.73
C ALA A 20 -9.62 2.58 -7.05
N VAL A 21 -10.35 3.10 -6.05
CA VAL A 21 -11.68 3.70 -6.24
C VAL A 21 -11.62 4.85 -7.24
N LEU A 22 -10.64 5.75 -7.10
CA LEU A 22 -10.48 6.89 -8.01
C LEU A 22 -10.25 6.44 -9.46
N ARG A 23 -9.40 5.40 -9.67
CA ARG A 23 -9.18 4.81 -10.99
C ARG A 23 -10.47 4.26 -11.58
N GLU A 24 -11.21 3.49 -10.82
CA GLU A 24 -12.44 2.89 -11.31
C GLU A 24 -13.52 3.94 -11.61
N LEU A 25 -13.67 4.97 -10.76
CA LEU A 25 -14.55 6.11 -11.01
C LEU A 25 -14.16 6.90 -12.27
N SER A 26 -12.85 7.02 -12.55
CA SER A 26 -12.36 7.75 -13.71
C SER A 26 -12.71 7.11 -15.06
N LYS A 27 -13.22 5.86 -15.06
CA LYS A 27 -13.79 5.18 -16.23
C LYS A 27 -15.14 5.74 -16.67
N TYR A 28 -15.78 6.55 -15.83
CA TYR A 28 -17.10 7.11 -16.06
C TYR A 28 -17.02 8.63 -16.30
N ASP A 29 -18.05 9.17 -16.94
CA ASP A 29 -18.19 10.61 -17.15
C ASP A 29 -18.61 11.30 -15.85
N LEU A 30 -17.66 11.35 -14.92
CA LEU A 30 -17.75 11.92 -13.59
C LEU A 30 -16.51 12.78 -13.30
N LYS A 31 -16.74 13.95 -12.72
CA LYS A 31 -15.66 14.78 -12.20
C LYS A 31 -15.25 14.29 -10.82
N CYS A 32 -14.11 13.61 -10.73
CA CYS A 32 -13.62 12.94 -9.53
C CYS A 32 -12.43 13.68 -8.93
N VAL A 33 -12.44 13.87 -7.60
CA VAL A 33 -11.35 14.49 -6.85
C VAL A 33 -10.99 13.59 -5.66
N LEU A 34 -9.70 13.29 -5.49
CA LEU A 34 -9.18 12.62 -4.30
C LEU A 34 -8.51 13.62 -3.37
N LEU A 35 -8.85 13.56 -2.08
CA LEU A 35 -8.28 14.38 -1.02
C LEU A 35 -7.36 13.54 -0.13
N GLU A 36 -6.11 13.95 0.00
CA GLU A 36 -5.13 13.35 0.91
C GLU A 36 -4.62 14.41 1.89
N LYS A 37 -4.67 14.10 3.19
CA LYS A 37 -4.23 15.03 4.25
C LYS A 37 -2.72 15.24 4.29
N GLU A 38 -1.96 14.28 3.79
CA GLU A 38 -0.50 14.26 3.81
C GLU A 38 0.08 14.89 2.53
N PRO A 39 1.38 15.25 2.53
CA PRO A 39 2.04 15.85 1.35
C PRO A 39 2.18 14.90 0.16
N ASP A 40 1.99 13.59 0.36
CA ASP A 40 2.03 12.59 -0.71
C ASP A 40 1.00 11.47 -0.45
N ILE A 41 0.68 10.70 -1.48
CA ILE A 41 -0.18 9.53 -1.37
C ILE A 41 0.58 8.30 -0.86
N ALA A 42 -0.17 7.26 -0.49
CA ALA A 42 0.36 5.98 0.02
C ALA A 42 1.18 6.07 1.33
N ILE A 43 1.02 7.12 2.12
CA ILE A 43 1.76 7.33 3.39
C ILE A 43 1.19 6.51 4.57
N GLY A 44 -0.08 6.12 4.52
CA GLY A 44 -0.74 5.34 5.57
C GLY A 44 -0.30 3.87 5.62
N THR A 45 -1.24 2.97 5.88
CA THR A 45 -1.01 1.51 5.91
C THR A 45 -0.46 0.95 4.60
N THR A 46 -0.69 1.64 3.48
CA THR A 46 -0.23 1.24 2.15
C THR A 46 1.30 1.13 2.06
N LYS A 47 2.07 1.96 2.78
CA LYS A 47 3.54 1.86 2.80
C LYS A 47 4.08 0.85 3.80
N ALA A 48 3.28 0.39 4.75
CA ALA A 48 3.71 -0.43 5.88
C ALA A 48 2.76 -1.63 6.08
N ASN A 49 2.93 -2.63 5.24
CA ASN A 49 2.18 -3.89 5.22
C ASN A 49 3.08 -5.02 4.67
N SER A 50 2.52 -6.23 4.56
CA SER A 50 3.26 -7.41 4.09
C SER A 50 3.42 -7.50 2.57
N ALA A 51 2.91 -6.57 1.80
CA ALA A 51 3.01 -6.54 0.33
C ALA A 51 2.42 -7.77 -0.40
N ILE A 52 1.56 -8.54 0.25
CA ILE A 52 1.06 -9.83 -0.25
C ILE A 52 -0.23 -9.64 -1.03
N LEU A 53 -0.28 -10.22 -2.22
CA LEU A 53 -1.49 -10.50 -2.98
C LEU A 53 -1.97 -11.89 -2.58
N HIS A 54 -2.98 -11.94 -1.70
CA HIS A 54 -3.51 -13.20 -1.15
C HIS A 54 -4.35 -13.95 -2.17
N ALA A 55 -4.27 -15.29 -2.19
CA ALA A 55 -5.10 -16.13 -3.04
C ALA A 55 -6.59 -16.08 -2.66
N GLY A 56 -6.94 -16.02 -1.35
CA GLY A 56 -8.33 -15.92 -0.90
C GLY A 56 -8.82 -17.06 -0.01
N PHE A 57 -7.97 -17.99 0.38
CA PHE A 57 -8.35 -19.19 1.14
C PHE A 57 -8.68 -18.93 2.62
N ASP A 58 -8.21 -17.84 3.21
CA ASP A 58 -8.23 -17.62 4.65
C ASP A 58 -9.51 -16.94 5.17
N ALA A 59 -10.09 -16.03 4.40
CA ALA A 59 -11.28 -15.28 4.84
C ALA A 59 -12.53 -16.18 4.94
N PRO A 60 -13.42 -15.92 5.91
CA PRO A 60 -14.67 -16.68 6.04
C PRO A 60 -15.49 -16.63 4.76
N THR A 61 -16.00 -17.79 4.33
CA THR A 61 -16.80 -17.90 3.12
C THR A 61 -18.05 -17.00 3.18
N GLY A 62 -18.30 -16.25 2.11
CA GLY A 62 -19.44 -15.32 2.00
C GLY A 62 -19.18 -13.94 2.58
N SER A 63 -18.04 -13.71 3.27
CA SER A 63 -17.65 -12.38 3.76
C SER A 63 -17.24 -11.46 2.60
N LEU A 64 -17.34 -10.14 2.82
CA LEU A 64 -16.82 -9.14 1.88
C LEU A 64 -15.32 -9.32 1.65
N LYS A 65 -14.58 -9.69 2.70
CA LYS A 65 -13.15 -10.04 2.59
C LYS A 65 -12.90 -11.17 1.63
N ALA A 66 -13.68 -12.27 1.67
CA ALA A 66 -13.49 -13.41 0.78
C ALA A 66 -13.81 -13.03 -0.67
N ILE A 67 -14.98 -12.42 -0.90
CA ILE A 67 -15.47 -12.05 -2.23
C ILE A 67 -14.51 -11.07 -2.90
N THR A 68 -14.16 -9.97 -2.21
CA THR A 68 -13.32 -8.93 -2.78
C THR A 68 -11.85 -9.36 -2.91
N ASN A 69 -11.37 -10.29 -2.06
CA ASN A 69 -10.01 -10.83 -2.20
C ASN A 69 -9.86 -11.67 -3.47
N VAL A 70 -10.76 -12.62 -3.71
CA VAL A 70 -10.69 -13.50 -4.90
C VAL A 70 -10.83 -12.67 -6.18
N ARG A 71 -11.81 -11.76 -6.22
CA ARG A 71 -11.99 -10.85 -7.38
C ARG A 71 -10.78 -9.94 -7.56
N GLY A 72 -10.25 -9.35 -6.48
CA GLY A 72 -9.10 -8.46 -6.52
C GLY A 72 -7.82 -9.16 -6.96
N ASN A 73 -7.60 -10.41 -6.52
CA ASN A 73 -6.48 -11.23 -7.00
C ASN A 73 -6.55 -11.41 -8.53
N ALA A 74 -7.71 -11.79 -9.06
CA ALA A 74 -7.91 -11.92 -10.50
C ALA A 74 -7.67 -10.59 -11.25
N LEU A 75 -8.16 -9.46 -10.70
CA LEU A 75 -7.94 -8.15 -11.31
C LEU A 75 -6.45 -7.75 -11.36
N TYR A 76 -5.64 -8.13 -10.35
CA TYR A 76 -4.20 -7.80 -10.38
C TYR A 76 -3.46 -8.49 -11.52
N HIS A 77 -3.90 -9.66 -12.00
CA HIS A 77 -3.33 -10.30 -13.18
C HIS A 77 -3.55 -9.46 -14.46
N GLU A 78 -4.72 -8.84 -14.59
CA GLU A 78 -5.03 -7.93 -15.70
C GLU A 78 -4.30 -6.59 -15.55
N LEU A 79 -4.34 -6.00 -14.35
CA LEU A 79 -3.77 -4.69 -14.03
C LEU A 79 -2.25 -4.65 -14.04
N GLN A 80 -1.58 -5.79 -13.86
CA GLN A 80 -0.12 -5.86 -13.89
C GLN A 80 0.45 -5.31 -15.20
N ASP A 81 -0.09 -5.74 -16.32
CA ASP A 81 0.38 -5.32 -17.63
C ASP A 81 -0.16 -3.93 -18.02
N GLU A 82 -1.41 -3.61 -17.67
CA GLU A 82 -2.01 -2.31 -17.96
C GLU A 82 -1.27 -1.16 -17.25
N LEU A 83 -0.93 -1.35 -15.99
CA LEU A 83 -0.40 -0.29 -15.13
C LEU A 83 1.09 -0.44 -14.82
N ASP A 84 1.77 -1.37 -15.48
CA ASP A 84 3.19 -1.67 -15.25
C ASP A 84 3.50 -1.93 -13.76
N LEU A 85 2.66 -2.78 -13.12
CA LEU A 85 2.79 -3.05 -11.69
C LEU A 85 3.92 -4.04 -11.41
N ASP A 86 4.76 -3.70 -10.45
CA ASP A 86 5.81 -4.60 -9.96
C ASP A 86 5.19 -5.69 -9.07
N ILE A 87 4.86 -6.82 -9.68
CA ILE A 87 4.27 -8.00 -9.06
C ILE A 87 5.12 -9.23 -9.39
N LYS A 88 5.33 -10.08 -8.39
CA LYS A 88 5.86 -11.43 -8.56
C LYS A 88 4.86 -12.45 -8.05
N TRP A 89 4.39 -13.32 -8.92
CA TRP A 89 3.50 -14.43 -8.60
C TRP A 89 4.32 -15.60 -8.05
N THR A 90 4.69 -15.49 -6.78
CA THR A 90 5.57 -16.43 -6.09
C THR A 90 4.82 -17.62 -5.49
N GLY A 91 3.50 -17.57 -5.49
CA GLY A 91 2.70 -18.43 -4.66
C GLY A 91 2.84 -18.11 -3.16
N SER A 92 2.12 -18.86 -2.35
CA SER A 92 2.27 -18.83 -0.88
C SER A 92 2.11 -20.22 -0.28
N LEU A 93 2.87 -20.47 0.79
CA LEU A 93 2.80 -21.66 1.61
C LEU A 93 2.23 -21.33 3.00
N VAL A 94 1.29 -22.14 3.48
CA VAL A 94 0.96 -22.20 4.92
C VAL A 94 1.60 -23.45 5.44
N ALA A 95 2.70 -23.32 6.19
CA ALA A 95 3.53 -24.40 6.66
C ALA A 95 2.99 -25.01 7.96
N ALA A 96 2.83 -26.33 8.00
CA ALA A 96 2.49 -27.09 9.20
C ALA A 96 3.74 -27.83 9.72
N THR A 97 3.91 -27.81 11.05
CA THR A 97 5.02 -28.45 11.76
C THR A 97 4.56 -29.60 12.65
N THR A 98 3.25 -29.70 12.93
CA THR A 98 2.62 -30.75 13.72
C THR A 98 1.47 -31.42 12.96
N ASP A 99 0.96 -32.55 13.46
CA ASP A 99 -0.17 -33.26 12.87
C ASP A 99 -1.49 -32.51 13.05
N GLU A 100 -1.66 -31.79 14.15
CA GLU A 100 -2.79 -30.90 14.37
C GLU A 100 -2.81 -29.73 13.36
N GLU A 101 -1.64 -29.19 13.07
CA GLU A 101 -1.49 -28.14 12.05
C GLU A 101 -1.82 -28.65 10.65
N MET A 102 -1.49 -29.91 10.33
CA MET A 102 -1.89 -30.53 9.07
C MET A 102 -3.41 -30.63 8.92
N GLN A 103 -4.16 -30.84 10.02
CA GLN A 103 -5.63 -30.81 10.01
C GLN A 103 -6.14 -29.39 9.68
N THR A 104 -5.52 -28.36 10.27
CA THR A 104 -5.84 -26.95 9.96
C THR A 104 -5.65 -26.64 8.48
N LEU A 105 -4.61 -27.21 7.82
CA LEU A 105 -4.41 -27.03 6.37
C LEU A 105 -5.56 -27.61 5.54
N GLN A 106 -6.13 -28.75 5.97
CA GLN A 106 -7.30 -29.32 5.28
C GLN A 106 -8.53 -28.42 5.40
N GLU A 107 -8.75 -27.80 6.57
CA GLU A 107 -9.83 -26.84 6.76
C GLU A 107 -9.65 -25.61 5.84
N LEU A 108 -8.43 -25.07 5.77
CA LEU A 108 -8.09 -23.96 4.88
C LEU A 108 -8.27 -24.33 3.41
N LEU A 109 -7.86 -25.53 2.99
CA LEU A 109 -8.07 -26.05 1.65
C LEU A 109 -9.55 -26.07 1.27
N GLN A 110 -10.40 -26.62 2.15
CA GLN A 110 -11.85 -26.69 1.90
C GLN A 110 -12.49 -25.31 1.87
N ARG A 111 -12.07 -24.40 2.75
CA ARG A 111 -12.53 -23.01 2.77
C ARG A 111 -12.12 -22.30 1.49
N GLY A 112 -10.88 -22.42 1.06
CA GLY A 112 -10.38 -21.82 -0.16
C GLY A 112 -11.12 -22.29 -1.42
N LYS A 113 -11.40 -23.60 -1.51
CA LYS A 113 -12.23 -24.14 -2.59
C LYS A 113 -13.66 -23.56 -2.60
N LYS A 114 -14.29 -23.42 -1.42
CA LYS A 114 -15.60 -22.76 -1.29
C LYS A 114 -15.56 -21.28 -1.66
N ASN A 115 -14.44 -20.61 -1.43
CA ASN A 115 -14.23 -19.20 -1.82
C ASN A 115 -13.93 -19.04 -3.32
N GLY A 116 -13.75 -20.14 -4.08
CA GLY A 116 -13.43 -20.10 -5.51
C GLY A 116 -11.93 -19.94 -5.82
N VAL A 117 -11.05 -20.26 -4.86
CA VAL A 117 -9.60 -20.24 -5.10
C VAL A 117 -9.18 -21.51 -5.84
N GLU A 118 -8.60 -21.33 -7.01
CA GLU A 118 -8.12 -22.42 -7.86
C GLU A 118 -6.67 -22.85 -7.52
N GLY A 119 -6.32 -24.07 -7.89
CA GLY A 119 -4.95 -24.60 -7.79
C GLY A 119 -4.45 -24.88 -6.37
N LEU A 120 -5.31 -24.78 -5.34
CA LEU A 120 -4.91 -25.10 -3.97
C LEU A 120 -4.62 -26.60 -3.80
N GLN A 121 -3.50 -26.94 -3.16
CA GLN A 121 -3.09 -28.31 -2.88
C GLN A 121 -2.29 -28.40 -1.57
N ILE A 122 -2.36 -29.59 -0.95
CA ILE A 122 -1.49 -29.91 0.19
C ILE A 122 -0.24 -30.55 -0.37
N LEU A 123 0.92 -29.99 -0.05
CA LEU A 123 2.23 -30.50 -0.39
C LEU A 123 2.80 -31.34 0.75
N SER A 124 3.50 -32.42 0.40
CA SER A 124 4.35 -33.20 1.30
C SER A 124 5.57 -32.37 1.74
N LYS A 125 6.28 -32.87 2.74
CA LYS A 125 7.55 -32.27 3.20
C LYS A 125 8.56 -32.15 2.08
N GLU A 126 8.70 -33.20 1.27
CA GLU A 126 9.65 -33.27 0.16
C GLU A 126 9.34 -32.19 -0.88
N GLU A 127 8.08 -32.08 -1.30
CA GLU A 127 7.63 -31.06 -2.26
C GLU A 127 7.82 -29.64 -1.73
N VAL A 128 7.61 -29.42 -0.42
CA VAL A 128 7.88 -28.11 0.22
C VAL A 128 9.37 -27.79 0.18
N LEU A 129 10.25 -28.76 0.48
CA LEU A 129 11.69 -28.53 0.50
C LEU A 129 12.28 -28.32 -0.89
N GLU A 130 11.64 -28.81 -1.96
CA GLU A 130 12.00 -28.47 -3.34
C GLU A 130 11.74 -27.00 -3.65
N GLN A 131 10.67 -26.42 -3.12
CA GLN A 131 10.33 -25.01 -3.34
C GLN A 131 11.03 -24.07 -2.35
N GLU A 132 11.10 -24.45 -1.08
CA GLU A 132 11.64 -23.65 0.03
C GLU A 132 12.61 -24.48 0.87
N PRO A 133 13.86 -24.65 0.44
CA PRO A 133 14.83 -25.57 1.07
C PRO A 133 15.14 -25.26 2.55
N ASN A 134 14.91 -24.04 2.98
CA ASN A 134 15.19 -23.60 4.35
C ASN A 134 14.06 -23.91 5.35
N LEU A 135 12.91 -24.45 4.90
CA LEU A 135 11.80 -24.86 5.75
C LEU A 135 11.98 -26.27 6.33
N THR A 136 13.10 -26.51 6.98
CA THR A 136 13.51 -27.88 7.42
C THR A 136 12.62 -28.51 8.47
N THR A 137 11.81 -27.72 9.18
CA THR A 137 10.95 -28.18 10.30
C THR A 137 9.54 -28.57 9.87
N VAL A 138 9.17 -28.41 8.59
CA VAL A 138 7.78 -28.65 8.14
C VAL A 138 7.48 -30.15 8.02
N LYS A 139 6.19 -30.49 8.20
CA LYS A 139 5.59 -31.78 7.85
C LYS A 139 4.89 -31.74 6.46
N GLY A 140 4.41 -30.57 6.08
CA GLY A 140 3.75 -30.29 4.81
C GLY A 140 3.26 -28.85 4.78
N ALA A 141 2.64 -28.45 3.68
CA ALA A 141 2.09 -27.11 3.55
C ALA A 141 0.84 -27.05 2.66
N LEU A 142 -0.02 -26.06 2.87
CA LEU A 142 -1.01 -25.65 1.87
C LEU A 142 -0.33 -24.71 0.87
N TRP A 143 -0.30 -25.11 -0.37
CA TRP A 143 0.18 -24.32 -1.51
C TRP A 143 -0.94 -23.56 -2.18
N ALA A 144 -0.75 -22.26 -2.42
CA ALA A 144 -1.68 -21.39 -3.14
C ALA A 144 -0.93 -20.68 -4.27
N PRO A 145 -0.98 -21.19 -5.53
CA PRO A 145 -0.18 -20.69 -6.66
C PRO A 145 -0.57 -19.28 -7.10
N SER A 146 -1.82 -18.88 -6.93
CA SER A 146 -2.31 -17.55 -7.32
C SER A 146 -1.92 -16.42 -6.36
N ALA A 147 -1.25 -16.73 -5.26
CA ALA A 147 -0.70 -15.70 -4.37
C ALA A 147 0.60 -15.09 -4.95
N GLY A 148 0.92 -13.90 -4.50
CA GLY A 148 2.16 -13.23 -4.91
C GLY A 148 2.53 -12.09 -3.99
N VAL A 149 3.55 -11.36 -4.39
CA VAL A 149 3.98 -10.12 -3.73
C VAL A 149 3.97 -8.98 -4.73
N CYS A 150 3.63 -7.78 -4.27
CA CYS A 150 3.66 -6.59 -5.11
C CYS A 150 4.43 -5.46 -4.43
N TRP A 151 4.60 -4.34 -5.15
CA TRP A 151 5.09 -3.09 -4.60
C TRP A 151 3.89 -2.19 -4.24
N PRO A 152 3.40 -2.19 -2.97
CA PRO A 152 2.06 -1.67 -2.64
C PRO A 152 1.88 -0.18 -2.91
N PHE A 153 2.90 0.62 -2.60
CA PHE A 153 2.85 2.06 -2.85
C PHE A 153 3.05 2.38 -4.33
N GLY A 154 3.80 1.58 -5.08
CA GLY A 154 3.87 1.68 -6.54
C GLY A 154 2.51 1.43 -7.19
N ALA A 155 1.77 0.41 -6.73
CA ALA A 155 0.42 0.13 -7.20
C ALA A 155 -0.55 1.29 -6.89
N ALA A 156 -0.52 1.87 -5.68
CA ALA A 156 -1.34 3.01 -5.33
C ALA A 156 -1.03 4.25 -6.20
N ILE A 157 0.27 4.49 -6.47
CA ILE A 157 0.71 5.58 -7.35
C ILE A 157 0.23 5.34 -8.79
N ALA A 158 0.36 4.12 -9.30
CA ALA A 158 -0.09 3.76 -10.65
C ALA A 158 -1.61 3.92 -10.82
N PHE A 159 -2.41 3.49 -9.83
CA PHE A 159 -3.86 3.75 -9.84
C PHE A 159 -4.18 5.24 -9.90
N ALA A 160 -3.51 6.06 -9.09
CA ALA A 160 -3.72 7.50 -9.09
C ALA A 160 -3.27 8.14 -10.41
N GLN A 161 -2.13 7.73 -10.97
CA GLN A 161 -1.65 8.22 -12.27
C GLN A 161 -2.61 7.87 -13.41
N CYS A 162 -3.12 6.64 -13.44
CA CYS A 162 -4.14 6.22 -14.40
C CYS A 162 -5.41 7.07 -14.28
N ALA A 163 -5.87 7.35 -13.06
CA ALA A 163 -7.03 8.20 -12.84
C ALA A 163 -6.78 9.64 -13.31
N VAL A 164 -5.62 10.21 -13.02
CA VAL A 164 -5.26 11.59 -13.42
C VAL A 164 -5.16 11.71 -14.93
N GLN A 165 -4.58 10.74 -15.66
CA GLN A 165 -4.57 10.77 -17.12
C GLN A 165 -5.98 10.69 -17.74
N ASN A 166 -6.97 10.25 -16.98
CA ASN A 166 -8.38 10.19 -17.37
C ASN A 166 -9.23 11.33 -16.76
N GLY A 167 -8.58 12.40 -16.30
CA GLY A 167 -9.22 13.65 -15.88
C GLY A 167 -9.61 13.73 -14.41
N ALA A 168 -9.23 12.76 -13.56
CA ALA A 168 -9.38 12.87 -12.12
C ALA A 168 -8.30 13.81 -11.54
N GLU A 169 -8.54 14.32 -10.34
CA GLU A 169 -7.61 15.20 -9.64
C GLU A 169 -7.22 14.64 -8.28
N VAL A 170 -5.96 14.84 -7.89
CA VAL A 170 -5.43 14.47 -6.57
C VAL A 170 -4.96 15.75 -5.86
N ILE A 171 -5.63 16.10 -4.74
CA ILE A 171 -5.29 17.25 -3.91
C ILE A 171 -4.65 16.73 -2.61
N ARG A 172 -3.37 17.05 -2.43
CA ARG A 172 -2.58 16.72 -1.25
C ARG A 172 -2.59 17.86 -0.25
N ASP A 173 -2.10 17.63 0.98
CA ASP A 173 -2.15 18.59 2.08
C ASP A 173 -3.59 19.11 2.30
N CYS A 174 -4.57 18.25 2.03
CA CYS A 174 -6.00 18.58 2.06
C CYS A 174 -6.73 17.69 3.08
N LYS A 175 -6.84 18.21 4.29
CA LYS A 175 -7.52 17.53 5.40
C LYS A 175 -9.01 17.84 5.37
N VAL A 176 -9.84 16.81 5.40
CA VAL A 176 -11.29 16.94 5.60
C VAL A 176 -11.57 17.32 7.05
N LEU A 177 -12.41 18.33 7.25
CA LEU A 177 -12.78 18.91 8.54
C LEU A 177 -14.26 18.70 8.88
N GLY A 178 -15.11 18.54 7.85
CA GLY A 178 -16.55 18.37 8.01
C GLY A 178 -17.27 18.15 6.69
N PHE A 179 -18.61 18.17 6.74
CA PHE A 179 -19.47 17.99 5.59
C PHE A 179 -20.59 19.04 5.57
N VAL A 180 -20.87 19.56 4.39
CA VAL A 180 -22.08 20.35 4.14
C VAL A 180 -23.20 19.38 3.79
N LYS A 181 -24.38 19.56 4.43
CA LYS A 181 -25.55 18.72 4.19
C LYS A 181 -26.80 19.59 4.01
N GLU A 182 -27.67 19.16 3.11
CA GLU A 182 -29.01 19.70 2.90
C GLU A 182 -30.00 18.53 2.94
N ASP A 183 -31.05 18.63 3.76
CA ASP A 183 -32.06 17.60 3.96
C ASP A 183 -31.48 16.18 4.24
N GLY A 184 -30.40 16.11 5.01
CA GLY A 184 -29.74 14.84 5.37
C GLY A 184 -28.79 14.28 4.32
N LYS A 185 -28.70 14.89 3.15
CA LYS A 185 -27.84 14.51 2.03
C LYS A 185 -26.56 15.34 1.99
N ILE A 186 -25.43 14.72 1.68
CA ILE A 186 -24.18 15.44 1.46
C ILE A 186 -24.28 16.28 0.19
N THR A 187 -23.89 17.57 0.31
CA THR A 187 -23.77 18.52 -0.80
C THR A 187 -22.37 19.10 -0.91
N GLY A 188 -21.49 18.84 0.07
CA GLY A 188 -20.11 19.30 0.03
C GLY A 188 -19.24 18.73 1.15
N VAL A 189 -17.93 18.93 0.97
CA VAL A 189 -16.88 18.52 1.90
C VAL A 189 -16.09 19.76 2.34
N GLU A 190 -16.03 20.00 3.64
CA GLU A 190 -15.25 21.07 4.24
C GLU A 190 -13.80 20.62 4.45
N THR A 191 -12.84 21.43 4.01
CA THR A 191 -11.41 21.11 4.11
C THR A 191 -10.62 22.32 4.63
N ASN A 192 -9.35 22.09 5.00
CA ASN A 192 -8.41 23.17 5.32
C ASN A 192 -8.04 24.06 4.11
N LYS A 193 -8.47 23.68 2.90
CA LYS A 193 -8.26 24.44 1.64
C LYS A 193 -9.56 25.05 1.08
N GLY A 194 -10.62 25.07 1.88
CA GLY A 194 -11.95 25.56 1.48
C GLY A 194 -12.94 24.43 1.26
N THR A 195 -14.18 24.76 0.90
CA THR A 195 -15.28 23.81 0.74
C THR A 195 -15.40 23.35 -0.72
N ILE A 196 -15.52 22.05 -0.93
CA ILE A 196 -15.68 21.43 -2.25
C ILE A 196 -17.12 20.92 -2.36
N ALA A 197 -17.88 21.41 -3.35
CA ALA A 197 -19.20 20.85 -3.64
C ALA A 197 -19.06 19.41 -4.15
N ALA A 198 -19.87 18.48 -3.63
CA ALA A 198 -19.83 17.08 -4.00
C ALA A 198 -21.21 16.44 -3.84
N LYS A 199 -21.62 15.60 -4.81
CA LYS A 199 -22.85 14.82 -4.73
C LYS A 199 -22.63 13.49 -4.01
N TYR A 200 -21.46 12.91 -4.20
CA TYR A 200 -21.06 11.62 -3.62
C TYR A 200 -19.71 11.75 -2.96
N VAL A 201 -19.55 11.10 -1.82
CA VAL A 201 -18.28 11.05 -1.09
C VAL A 201 -17.94 9.61 -0.77
N VAL A 202 -16.71 9.20 -1.09
CA VAL A 202 -16.18 7.87 -0.73
C VAL A 202 -15.17 8.03 0.40
N ASN A 203 -15.48 7.42 1.54
CA ASN A 203 -14.63 7.39 2.72
C ASN A 203 -13.65 6.21 2.63
N ALA A 204 -12.43 6.45 2.20
CA ALA A 204 -11.32 5.51 2.14
C ALA A 204 -10.17 5.92 3.08
N ALA A 205 -10.50 6.52 4.22
CA ALA A 205 -9.56 7.17 5.15
C ALA A 205 -8.76 6.18 6.05
N GLY A 206 -8.80 4.86 5.76
CA GLY A 206 -8.01 3.85 6.45
C GLY A 206 -8.32 3.78 7.94
N VAL A 207 -7.33 3.98 8.80
CA VAL A 207 -7.51 3.93 10.26
C VAL A 207 -8.38 5.07 10.82
N TYR A 208 -8.64 6.12 10.03
CA TYR A 208 -9.50 7.24 10.39
C TYR A 208 -10.90 7.16 9.78
N ALA A 209 -11.26 6.04 9.15
CA ALA A 209 -12.52 5.95 8.41
C ALA A 209 -13.77 6.10 9.31
N ASP A 210 -13.71 5.64 10.55
CA ASP A 210 -14.78 5.84 11.54
C ASP A 210 -14.92 7.30 11.96
N GLU A 211 -13.82 8.04 12.07
CA GLU A 211 -13.85 9.47 12.40
C GLU A 211 -14.48 10.27 11.25
N ILE A 212 -14.10 9.97 10.01
CA ILE A 212 -14.69 10.59 8.81
C ILE A 212 -16.18 10.26 8.71
N ALA A 213 -16.56 8.99 8.93
CA ALA A 213 -17.97 8.59 8.94
C ALA A 213 -18.76 9.34 10.02
N LYS A 214 -18.21 9.42 11.24
CA LYS A 214 -18.83 10.15 12.35
C LYS A 214 -18.97 11.65 12.09
N LEU A 215 -17.99 12.29 11.46
CA LEU A 215 -18.11 13.70 11.01
C LEU A 215 -19.29 13.89 10.05
N ALA A 216 -19.56 12.90 9.22
CA ALA A 216 -20.72 12.91 8.34
C ALA A 216 -22.05 12.52 9.05
N GLY A 217 -22.00 11.99 10.27
CA GLY A 217 -23.16 11.54 11.04
C GLY A 217 -23.44 10.04 10.93
N ASP A 218 -22.49 9.26 10.43
CA ASP A 218 -22.54 7.80 10.41
C ASP A 218 -21.63 7.22 11.52
N ASP A 219 -22.25 6.70 12.57
CA ASP A 219 -21.61 6.10 13.75
C ASP A 219 -21.80 4.57 13.82
N THR A 220 -22.08 3.92 12.69
CA THR A 220 -22.44 2.50 12.63
C THR A 220 -21.27 1.56 12.87
N PHE A 221 -20.04 2.04 12.77
CA PHE A 221 -18.82 1.27 13.02
C PHE A 221 -17.72 2.09 13.68
N THR A 222 -16.78 1.38 14.29
CA THR A 222 -15.53 1.96 14.83
C THR A 222 -14.33 1.22 14.27
N ILE A 223 -13.17 1.90 14.26
CA ILE A 223 -11.89 1.31 13.81
C ILE A 223 -10.92 1.24 14.98
N THR A 224 -10.51 0.03 15.33
CA THR A 224 -9.42 -0.23 16.26
C THR A 224 -8.12 -0.44 15.49
N PRO A 225 -7.09 0.39 15.69
CA PRO A 225 -5.80 0.17 15.04
C PRO A 225 -5.10 -1.06 15.63
N ARG A 226 -4.69 -1.99 14.74
CA ARG A 226 -3.90 -3.17 15.13
C ARG A 226 -2.51 -3.04 14.52
N LYS A 227 -1.51 -2.76 15.36
CA LYS A 227 -0.12 -2.60 14.96
C LYS A 227 0.49 -3.93 14.54
N GLY A 228 1.24 -3.92 13.46
CA GLY A 228 2.09 -4.99 12.99
C GLY A 228 3.50 -4.45 12.76
N GLU A 229 4.46 -5.06 13.43
CA GLU A 229 5.86 -4.70 13.38
C GLU A 229 6.62 -5.67 12.48
N TYR A 230 7.69 -5.21 11.82
CA TYR A 230 8.44 -5.95 10.81
C TYR A 230 9.94 -5.70 10.93
N ILE A 231 10.74 -6.68 10.54
CA ILE A 231 12.19 -6.55 10.31
C ILE A 231 12.48 -6.86 8.85
N LEU A 232 13.16 -5.95 8.16
CA LEU A 232 13.59 -6.10 6.77
C LEU A 232 15.08 -6.41 6.69
N PHE A 233 15.44 -7.39 5.85
CA PHE A 233 16.81 -7.83 5.63
C PHE A 233 17.36 -7.37 4.28
N ASP A 234 18.69 -7.22 4.22
CA ASP A 234 19.43 -6.90 3.00
C ASP A 234 19.24 -7.98 1.93
N LYS A 235 18.90 -7.56 0.71
CA LYS A 235 18.65 -8.47 -0.42
C LYS A 235 19.88 -9.30 -0.80
N THR A 236 21.10 -8.77 -0.63
CA THR A 236 22.33 -9.47 -0.99
C THR A 236 22.61 -10.64 -0.06
N ALA A 237 22.27 -10.51 1.23
CA ALA A 237 22.50 -11.55 2.22
C ALA A 237 21.34 -12.57 2.34
N CYS A 238 20.15 -12.22 1.84
CA CYS A 238 18.92 -12.97 2.12
C CYS A 238 18.12 -13.36 0.87
N SER A 239 18.67 -13.20 -0.34
CA SER A 239 17.98 -13.49 -1.61
C SER A 239 17.54 -14.95 -1.78
N SER A 240 18.17 -15.88 -1.07
CA SER A 240 17.86 -17.31 -1.07
C SER A 240 17.26 -17.81 0.25
N LEU A 241 16.88 -16.90 1.16
CA LEU A 241 16.32 -17.30 2.45
C LEU A 241 14.92 -17.90 2.29
N VAL A 242 14.07 -17.24 1.52
CA VAL A 242 12.77 -17.72 1.01
C VAL A 242 12.54 -17.20 -0.40
N TYR A 243 11.86 -17.97 -1.22
CA TYR A 243 11.54 -17.60 -2.61
C TYR A 243 10.12 -17.04 -2.77
N GLY A 244 9.24 -17.32 -1.81
CA GLY A 244 7.85 -16.89 -1.82
C GLY A 244 7.37 -16.31 -0.49
N VAL A 245 6.10 -16.55 -0.22
CA VAL A 245 5.42 -16.15 1.01
C VAL A 245 5.21 -17.37 1.87
N VAL A 246 5.80 -17.40 3.05
CA VAL A 246 5.68 -18.52 3.99
C VAL A 246 4.97 -18.06 5.26
N PHE A 247 3.76 -18.58 5.48
CA PHE A 247 2.99 -18.41 6.70
C PHE A 247 3.18 -19.63 7.60
N PRO A 248 3.17 -19.48 8.92
CA PRO A 248 2.81 -20.58 9.82
C PRO A 248 1.30 -20.83 9.71
N THR A 249 0.82 -21.92 10.30
CA THR A 249 -0.60 -22.15 10.48
C THR A 249 -1.23 -21.03 11.32
N PRO A 250 -2.43 -20.54 10.96
CA PRO A 250 -3.08 -19.46 11.68
C PRO A 250 -3.47 -19.91 13.09
N THR A 251 -3.39 -18.96 14.02
CA THR A 251 -3.88 -19.12 15.40
C THR A 251 -5.21 -18.35 15.58
N LYS A 252 -5.86 -18.52 16.73
CA LYS A 252 -7.07 -17.74 17.07
C LYS A 252 -6.82 -16.22 17.10
N LYS A 253 -5.57 -15.76 17.29
CA LYS A 253 -5.20 -14.35 17.39
C LYS A 253 -4.78 -13.73 16.05
N SER A 254 -4.10 -14.49 15.20
CA SER A 254 -3.52 -13.96 13.96
C SER A 254 -3.17 -15.06 12.97
N LYS A 255 -2.84 -14.65 11.74
CA LYS A 255 -2.28 -15.53 10.69
C LYS A 255 -0.84 -16.01 11.01
N GLY A 256 -0.30 -15.62 12.16
CA GLY A 256 1.08 -15.87 12.56
C GLY A 256 2.10 -14.91 11.93
N ILE A 257 3.34 -15.03 12.38
CA ILE A 257 4.47 -14.24 11.90
C ILE A 257 5.10 -14.97 10.72
N LEU A 258 5.03 -14.36 9.57
CA LEU A 258 5.49 -14.93 8.30
C LEU A 258 6.96 -14.57 8.01
N VAL A 259 7.56 -15.31 7.08
CA VAL A 259 8.80 -14.97 6.37
C VAL A 259 8.47 -14.80 4.91
N CYS A 260 8.86 -13.69 4.30
CA CYS A 260 8.42 -13.35 2.96
C CYS A 260 9.50 -12.63 2.17
N THR A 261 9.60 -12.96 0.88
CA THR A 261 10.38 -12.16 -0.07
C THR A 261 9.61 -10.91 -0.51
N THR A 262 10.31 -9.95 -1.11
CA THR A 262 9.73 -8.78 -1.78
C THR A 262 9.95 -8.85 -3.28
N THR A 263 9.27 -8.02 -4.06
CA THR A 263 9.47 -7.92 -5.51
C THR A 263 10.92 -7.62 -5.88
N HIS A 264 11.67 -6.96 -4.99
CA HIS A 264 13.05 -6.54 -5.22
C HIS A 264 14.12 -7.45 -4.56
N GLY A 265 13.68 -8.60 -4.00
CA GLY A 265 14.60 -9.61 -3.46
C GLY A 265 15.05 -9.40 -2.02
N ASN A 266 14.52 -8.42 -1.31
CA ASN A 266 14.67 -8.35 0.13
C ASN A 266 13.81 -9.44 0.79
N THR A 267 14.20 -9.90 1.97
CA THR A 267 13.35 -10.72 2.83
C THR A 267 12.91 -9.90 4.04
N PHE A 268 11.73 -10.16 4.55
CA PHE A 268 11.28 -9.60 5.83
C PHE A 268 10.59 -10.66 6.69
N ILE A 269 10.57 -10.42 7.99
CA ILE A 269 9.82 -11.19 8.97
C ILE A 269 8.83 -10.30 9.68
N GLY A 270 7.71 -10.86 10.10
CA GLY A 270 6.56 -10.13 10.66
C GLY A 270 5.30 -10.41 9.84
N PRO A 271 4.19 -9.75 10.15
CA PRO A 271 4.02 -8.91 11.32
C PRO A 271 3.53 -9.66 12.54
N ASN A 272 3.75 -9.09 13.72
CA ASN A 272 2.93 -9.40 14.90
C ASN A 272 1.55 -8.71 14.81
N ALA A 273 0.74 -8.79 15.89
CA ALA A 273 -0.63 -8.27 15.88
C ALA A 273 -1.03 -7.77 17.27
N ASN A 274 -0.74 -6.49 17.53
CA ASN A 274 -0.99 -5.85 18.81
C ASN A 274 -2.04 -4.73 18.65
N GLU A 275 -3.18 -4.85 19.32
CA GLU A 275 -4.19 -3.79 19.37
C GLU A 275 -3.70 -2.64 20.22
N GLN A 276 -4.06 -1.42 19.81
CA GLN A 276 -3.73 -0.19 20.51
C GLN A 276 -4.81 0.87 20.28
N ASP A 277 -4.84 1.89 21.14
CA ASP A 277 -5.80 2.99 21.01
C ASP A 277 -5.30 4.06 20.03
N SER A 278 -3.98 4.29 19.99
CA SER A 278 -3.40 5.33 19.16
C SER A 278 -3.41 4.97 17.67
N LYS A 279 -4.01 5.83 16.86
CA LYS A 279 -3.96 5.76 15.38
C LYS A 279 -2.67 6.37 14.80
N GLU A 280 -1.79 6.91 15.63
CA GLU A 280 -0.54 7.57 15.23
C GLU A 280 0.72 6.81 15.64
N ASP A 281 0.68 6.04 16.73
CA ASP A 281 1.85 5.31 17.22
C ASP A 281 2.25 4.18 16.27
N LYS A 282 3.38 4.37 15.61
CA LYS A 282 4.05 3.41 14.71
C LYS A 282 5.46 3.06 15.19
N ALA A 283 5.75 3.34 16.46
CA ALA A 283 7.02 2.94 17.04
C ALA A 283 7.12 1.42 17.12
N VAL A 284 8.26 0.88 16.75
CA VAL A 284 8.60 -0.52 16.98
C VAL A 284 9.06 -0.71 18.43
N THR A 285 8.81 -1.89 18.98
CA THR A 285 9.11 -2.18 20.39
C THR A 285 10.08 -3.35 20.50
N THR A 286 10.94 -3.33 21.52
CA THR A 286 11.84 -4.46 21.82
C THR A 286 11.07 -5.77 22.04
N ALA A 287 9.91 -5.69 22.70
CA ALA A 287 9.06 -6.86 22.92
C ALA A 287 8.52 -7.41 21.61
N GLY A 288 8.02 -6.54 20.71
CA GLY A 288 7.52 -6.93 19.38
C GLY A 288 8.63 -7.50 18.50
N MET A 289 9.82 -6.92 18.52
CA MET A 289 10.98 -7.45 17.77
C MET A 289 11.37 -8.84 18.26
N ASN A 290 11.43 -9.06 19.58
CA ASN A 290 11.74 -10.36 20.17
C ASN A 290 10.68 -11.42 19.82
N GLU A 291 9.38 -11.05 19.84
CA GLU A 291 8.27 -11.92 19.43
C GLU A 291 8.43 -12.35 17.97
N ILE A 292 8.70 -11.40 17.08
CA ILE A 292 8.85 -11.65 15.62
C ILE A 292 10.03 -12.58 15.37
N ILE A 293 11.19 -12.31 15.98
CA ILE A 293 12.40 -13.13 15.81
C ILE A 293 12.18 -14.55 16.33
N ALA A 294 11.61 -14.70 17.53
CA ALA A 294 11.37 -16.00 18.11
C ALA A 294 10.39 -16.84 17.30
N SER A 295 9.34 -16.22 16.75
CA SER A 295 8.34 -16.90 15.94
C SER A 295 8.87 -17.26 14.55
N ALA A 296 9.58 -16.36 13.87
CA ALA A 296 10.15 -16.62 12.55
C ALA A 296 11.21 -17.73 12.59
N LYS A 297 11.98 -17.83 13.68
CA LYS A 297 12.97 -18.92 13.90
C LYS A 297 12.34 -20.30 14.02
N LYS A 298 11.04 -20.42 14.30
CA LYS A 298 10.35 -21.71 14.26
C LYS A 298 10.21 -22.25 12.84
N LEU A 299 10.06 -21.36 11.86
CA LEU A 299 10.02 -21.71 10.44
C LEU A 299 11.42 -21.80 9.84
N ILE A 300 12.28 -20.84 10.14
CA ILE A 300 13.66 -20.75 9.61
C ILE A 300 14.62 -20.54 10.80
N PRO A 301 15.19 -21.64 11.34
CA PRO A 301 16.05 -21.56 12.53
C PRO A 301 17.27 -20.66 12.36
N ASN A 302 17.86 -20.63 11.15
CA ASN A 302 19.10 -19.93 10.84
C ASN A 302 18.86 -18.55 10.21
N LEU A 303 18.00 -17.72 10.81
CA LEU A 303 17.78 -16.34 10.37
C LEU A 303 19.06 -15.50 10.49
N PRO A 304 19.51 -14.83 9.39
CA PRO A 304 20.73 -14.03 9.40
C PRO A 304 20.48 -12.64 10.01
N MET A 305 20.28 -12.57 11.32
CA MET A 305 19.90 -11.31 12.02
C MET A 305 20.87 -10.15 11.79
N GLY A 306 22.16 -10.44 11.56
CA GLY A 306 23.16 -9.42 11.22
C GLY A 306 22.96 -8.74 9.85
N ALA A 307 22.07 -9.27 9.03
CA ALA A 307 21.68 -8.68 7.75
C ALA A 307 20.43 -7.78 7.82
N ALA A 308 19.85 -7.57 9.00
CA ALA A 308 18.74 -6.64 9.17
C ALA A 308 19.17 -5.21 8.84
N ILE A 309 18.41 -4.51 8.00
CA ILE A 309 18.72 -3.15 7.55
C ILE A 309 17.76 -2.10 8.09
N THR A 310 16.55 -2.49 8.43
CA THR A 310 15.56 -1.59 9.04
C THR A 310 14.41 -2.37 9.68
N GLU A 311 13.72 -1.71 10.58
CA GLU A 311 12.43 -2.12 11.13
C GLU A 311 11.37 -1.06 10.83
N PHE A 312 10.12 -1.48 10.79
CA PHE A 312 8.97 -0.59 10.60
C PHE A 312 7.70 -1.19 11.17
N ALA A 313 6.70 -0.34 11.39
CA ALA A 313 5.37 -0.78 11.79
C ALA A 313 4.26 -0.15 10.96
N GLY A 314 3.16 -0.89 10.80
CA GLY A 314 1.94 -0.42 10.14
C GLY A 314 0.70 -0.70 10.97
N LEU A 315 -0.32 0.13 10.80
CA LEU A 315 -1.59 0.02 11.52
C LEU A 315 -2.67 -0.55 10.61
N ARG A 316 -3.20 -1.73 10.97
CA ARG A 316 -4.37 -2.31 10.30
C ARG A 316 -5.64 -1.66 10.82
N ALA A 317 -6.54 -1.27 9.93
CA ALA A 317 -7.84 -0.71 10.26
C ALA A 317 -8.85 -1.82 10.55
N VAL A 318 -8.94 -2.26 11.80
CA VAL A 318 -9.87 -3.34 12.21
C VAL A 318 -11.23 -2.74 12.52
N SER A 319 -12.26 -3.12 11.76
CA SER A 319 -13.63 -2.69 12.00
C SER A 319 -14.29 -3.48 13.13
N SER A 320 -15.12 -2.81 13.91
CA SER A 320 -16.00 -3.42 14.93
C SER A 320 -17.00 -4.43 14.36
N THR A 321 -17.29 -4.36 13.05
CA THR A 321 -18.18 -5.31 12.35
C THR A 321 -17.56 -6.67 12.10
N GLY A 322 -16.23 -6.80 12.27
CA GLY A 322 -15.47 -8.01 11.96
C GLY A 322 -15.17 -8.22 10.47
N ASP A 323 -15.85 -7.54 9.56
CA ASP A 323 -15.64 -7.57 8.11
C ASP A 323 -15.29 -6.17 7.57
N PHE A 324 -15.16 -6.04 6.26
CA PHE A 324 -15.08 -4.74 5.60
C PHE A 324 -16.43 -4.01 5.70
N VAL A 325 -16.38 -2.68 5.69
CA VAL A 325 -17.56 -1.82 5.61
C VAL A 325 -17.54 -1.17 4.24
N LEU A 326 -18.34 -1.71 3.31
CA LEU A 326 -18.33 -1.32 1.90
C LEU A 326 -19.73 -0.93 1.40
N GLY A 327 -19.78 0.14 0.62
CA GLY A 327 -21.00 0.60 -0.05
C GLY A 327 -21.63 1.84 0.59
N PRO A 328 -22.89 2.14 0.22
CA PRO A 328 -23.59 3.33 0.72
C PRO A 328 -23.83 3.25 2.23
N SER A 329 -23.69 4.39 2.90
CA SER A 329 -24.09 4.54 4.31
C SER A 329 -25.62 4.44 4.43
N GLU A 330 -26.10 3.66 5.40
CA GLU A 330 -27.53 3.58 5.71
C GLU A 330 -28.07 4.83 6.42
N LYS A 331 -27.16 5.68 6.97
CA LYS A 331 -27.52 6.87 7.74
C LYS A 331 -27.36 8.19 7.01
N VAL A 332 -26.46 8.23 6.00
CA VAL A 332 -26.09 9.48 5.33
C VAL A 332 -26.14 9.33 3.83
N GLU A 333 -27.13 9.94 3.20
CA GLU A 333 -27.25 9.92 1.75
C GLU A 333 -26.07 10.64 1.09
N GLY A 334 -25.48 9.97 0.07
CA GLY A 334 -24.29 10.47 -0.64
C GLY A 334 -22.96 10.03 -0.04
N LEU A 335 -22.94 9.39 1.15
CA LEU A 335 -21.73 8.80 1.73
C LEU A 335 -21.61 7.33 1.34
N TYR A 336 -20.42 6.93 0.89
CA TYR A 336 -20.03 5.55 0.61
C TYR A 336 -18.81 5.20 1.47
N ASN A 337 -18.85 4.06 2.14
CA ASN A 337 -17.72 3.60 2.94
C ASN A 337 -16.88 2.57 2.17
N ALA A 338 -15.55 2.71 2.27
CA ALA A 338 -14.53 1.73 1.91
C ALA A 338 -13.60 1.55 3.12
N ALA A 339 -14.17 1.09 4.23
CA ALA A 339 -13.60 1.12 5.56
C ALA A 339 -13.33 -0.28 6.13
N GLY A 340 -12.60 -0.35 7.25
CA GLY A 340 -12.23 -1.61 7.87
C GLY A 340 -11.21 -2.42 7.08
N MET A 341 -10.48 -1.78 6.17
CA MET A 341 -9.59 -2.39 5.19
C MET A 341 -8.28 -2.90 5.79
N GLN A 342 -8.39 -3.90 6.67
CA GLN A 342 -7.24 -4.71 7.10
C GLN A 342 -6.92 -5.80 6.06
N SER A 343 -6.03 -6.76 6.35
CA SER A 343 -5.84 -7.91 5.45
C SER A 343 -7.18 -8.62 5.16
N PRO A 344 -7.48 -8.88 3.88
CA PRO A 344 -6.65 -8.78 2.67
C PRO A 344 -6.83 -7.47 1.85
N GLY A 345 -6.98 -6.32 2.48
CA GLY A 345 -7.34 -5.04 1.88
C GLY A 345 -6.48 -4.60 0.68
N LEU A 346 -5.17 -4.92 0.66
CA LEU A 346 -4.30 -4.67 -0.48
C LEU A 346 -4.78 -5.42 -1.72
N THR A 347 -4.99 -6.72 -1.59
CA THR A 347 -5.49 -7.57 -2.68
C THR A 347 -6.91 -7.19 -3.09
N ALA A 348 -7.76 -6.86 -2.13
CA ALA A 348 -9.16 -6.50 -2.35
C ALA A 348 -9.35 -5.12 -3.02
N ALA A 349 -8.33 -4.23 -2.97
CA ALA A 349 -8.49 -2.83 -3.35
C ALA A 349 -9.07 -2.60 -4.76
N PRO A 350 -8.62 -3.29 -5.83
CA PRO A 350 -9.23 -3.13 -7.16
C PRO A 350 -10.70 -3.54 -7.20
N ALA A 351 -11.05 -4.65 -6.55
CA ALA A 351 -12.44 -5.13 -6.51
C ALA A 351 -13.35 -4.20 -5.70
N VAL A 352 -12.84 -3.61 -4.63
CA VAL A 352 -13.55 -2.56 -3.86
C VAL A 352 -13.76 -1.32 -4.72
N GLY A 353 -12.75 -0.92 -5.50
CA GLY A 353 -12.86 0.16 -6.47
C GLY A 353 -13.97 -0.10 -7.49
N GLU A 354 -13.96 -1.29 -8.09
CA GLU A 354 -14.97 -1.75 -9.06
C GLU A 354 -16.40 -1.72 -8.46
N LEU A 355 -16.57 -2.25 -7.24
CA LEU A 355 -17.84 -2.30 -6.54
C LEU A 355 -18.42 -0.89 -6.28
N ILE A 356 -17.62 0.00 -5.72
CA ILE A 356 -18.07 1.36 -5.36
C ILE A 356 -18.29 2.21 -6.61
N ALA A 357 -17.41 2.13 -7.61
CA ALA A 357 -17.56 2.91 -8.83
C ALA A 357 -18.78 2.49 -9.65
N ASN A 358 -19.03 1.19 -9.76
CA ASN A 358 -20.23 0.67 -10.44
C ASN A 358 -21.52 1.13 -9.76
N GLU A 359 -21.56 1.12 -8.41
CA GLU A 359 -22.73 1.58 -7.68
C GLU A 359 -22.97 3.09 -7.84
N ILE A 360 -21.92 3.91 -7.71
CA ILE A 360 -22.02 5.36 -7.93
C ILE A 360 -22.44 5.67 -9.38
N ALA A 361 -21.87 4.98 -10.36
CA ALA A 361 -22.26 5.14 -11.76
C ALA A 361 -23.73 4.78 -12.00
N ARG A 362 -24.20 3.68 -11.39
CA ARG A 362 -25.61 3.23 -11.47
C ARG A 362 -26.55 4.29 -10.91
N VAL A 363 -26.29 4.84 -9.72
CA VAL A 363 -27.19 5.81 -9.08
C VAL A 363 -27.10 7.20 -9.69
N SER A 364 -25.94 7.58 -10.23
CA SER A 364 -25.76 8.87 -10.92
C SER A 364 -26.21 8.88 -12.36
N GLY A 365 -26.40 7.70 -12.98
CA GLY A 365 -26.66 7.56 -14.42
C GLY A 365 -25.44 7.88 -15.29
N ALA A 366 -24.22 7.92 -14.75
CA ALA A 366 -23.02 8.25 -15.49
C ALA A 366 -22.63 7.16 -16.50
N ALA A 367 -22.39 7.56 -17.75
CA ALA A 367 -21.94 6.66 -18.80
C ALA A 367 -20.45 6.35 -18.67
N LYS A 368 -20.00 5.20 -19.19
CA LYS A 368 -18.58 4.90 -19.35
C LYS A 368 -17.97 5.80 -20.43
N LYS A 369 -16.77 6.32 -20.17
CA LYS A 369 -15.99 7.07 -21.16
C LYS A 369 -15.56 6.16 -22.31
N ALA A 370 -15.80 6.60 -23.52
CA ALA A 370 -15.35 5.87 -24.72
C ALA A 370 -13.84 5.97 -24.96
N ASP A 371 -13.21 7.02 -24.45
CA ASP A 371 -11.79 7.35 -24.59
C ASP A 371 -10.94 7.07 -23.34
N PHE A 372 -11.45 6.21 -22.43
CA PHE A 372 -10.71 5.82 -21.23
C PHE A 372 -9.37 5.17 -21.59
N LYS A 373 -8.29 5.75 -21.07
CA LYS A 373 -6.91 5.26 -21.23
C LYS A 373 -6.55 4.34 -20.08
N ALA A 374 -6.63 3.04 -20.30
CA ALA A 374 -6.38 2.02 -19.26
C ALA A 374 -4.89 1.88 -18.92
N ALA A 375 -4.03 1.92 -19.95
CA ALA A 375 -2.60 1.65 -19.81
C ALA A 375 -1.78 2.87 -19.40
N LEU A 376 -0.79 2.62 -18.55
CA LEU A 376 0.32 3.54 -18.29
C LEU A 376 1.54 3.19 -19.17
N PRO A 377 2.42 4.17 -19.46
CA PRO A 377 3.69 3.89 -20.11
C PRO A 377 4.52 2.90 -19.30
N LYS A 378 5.11 1.91 -19.98
CA LYS A 378 6.03 0.98 -19.32
C LYS A 378 7.32 1.67 -18.93
N HIS A 379 7.77 1.46 -17.71
CA HIS A 379 8.99 2.03 -17.17
C HIS A 379 9.97 0.94 -16.77
N LYS A 380 11.18 0.97 -17.33
CA LYS A 380 12.28 0.10 -16.94
C LYS A 380 13.28 0.88 -16.11
N ALA A 381 13.37 0.57 -14.81
CA ALA A 381 14.34 1.23 -13.94
C ALA A 381 15.77 1.05 -14.47
N PHE A 382 16.58 2.09 -14.36
CA PHE A 382 17.95 2.15 -14.91
C PHE A 382 18.82 0.98 -14.42
N ASN A 383 18.61 0.53 -13.20
CA ASN A 383 19.31 -0.62 -12.64
C ASN A 383 19.12 -1.92 -13.47
N TYR A 384 17.96 -2.12 -14.08
CA TYR A 384 17.62 -3.31 -14.86
C TYR A 384 17.89 -3.18 -16.38
N MET A 385 18.35 -2.01 -16.84
CA MET A 385 18.73 -1.78 -18.23
C MET A 385 20.03 -2.50 -18.56
N THR A 386 20.15 -2.95 -19.82
CA THR A 386 21.43 -3.45 -20.38
C THR A 386 22.44 -2.31 -20.52
N ALA A 387 23.71 -2.63 -20.82
CA ALA A 387 24.73 -1.60 -21.02
C ALA A 387 24.39 -0.65 -22.20
N ASP A 388 23.85 -1.19 -23.29
CA ASP A 388 23.47 -0.41 -24.47
C ASP A 388 22.26 0.48 -24.17
N GLU A 389 21.24 -0.04 -23.47
CA GLU A 389 20.09 0.75 -23.03
C GLU A 389 20.51 1.89 -22.10
N LYS A 390 21.43 1.63 -21.14
CA LYS A 390 21.99 2.67 -20.27
C LYS A 390 22.73 3.73 -21.06
N ALA A 391 23.57 3.34 -22.01
CA ALA A 391 24.31 4.27 -22.87
C ALA A 391 23.36 5.15 -23.69
N ALA A 392 22.33 4.54 -24.29
CA ALA A 392 21.31 5.25 -25.05
C ALA A 392 20.54 6.25 -24.14
N LYS A 393 20.11 5.82 -22.96
CA LYS A 393 19.38 6.67 -22.01
C LYS A 393 20.21 7.86 -21.51
N ILE A 394 21.52 7.65 -21.26
CA ILE A 394 22.45 8.73 -20.89
C ILE A 394 22.68 9.71 -22.05
N ALA A 395 22.71 9.23 -23.31
CA ALA A 395 22.85 10.08 -24.46
C ALA A 395 21.58 10.94 -24.70
N GLU A 396 20.39 10.42 -24.36
CA GLU A 396 19.12 11.14 -24.41
C GLU A 396 19.05 12.22 -23.31
N ASP A 397 19.40 11.85 -22.07
CA ASP A 397 19.42 12.75 -20.90
C ASP A 397 20.63 12.44 -20.00
N ASN A 398 21.55 13.40 -19.91
CA ASN A 398 22.79 13.25 -19.14
C ASN A 398 22.58 13.09 -17.62
N LEU A 399 21.40 13.40 -17.09
CA LEU A 399 21.05 13.18 -15.68
C LEU A 399 21.01 11.69 -15.34
N TYR A 400 20.75 10.81 -16.31
CA TYR A 400 20.82 9.36 -16.12
C TYR A 400 22.26 8.84 -15.95
N GLY A 401 23.27 9.62 -16.32
CA GLY A 401 24.68 9.34 -16.05
C GLY A 401 25.12 9.60 -14.60
N ARG A 402 24.26 10.20 -13.77
CA ARG A 402 24.58 10.61 -12.39
C ARG A 402 23.91 9.70 -11.38
N VAL A 403 24.61 8.67 -10.89
CA VAL A 403 24.09 7.75 -9.85
C VAL A 403 24.05 8.47 -8.49
N ILE A 404 22.86 8.66 -7.96
CA ILE A 404 22.59 9.28 -6.66
C ILE A 404 22.52 8.24 -5.55
N CYS A 405 21.72 7.18 -5.72
CA CYS A 405 21.64 6.08 -4.76
C CYS A 405 22.48 4.90 -5.25
N ARG A 406 23.64 4.65 -4.59
CA ARG A 406 24.54 3.57 -4.98
C ARG A 406 24.04 2.17 -4.63
N CYS A 407 23.30 2.02 -3.52
CA CYS A 407 22.78 0.73 -3.05
C CYS A 407 21.73 0.14 -4.01
N GLU A 408 20.90 1.01 -4.60
CA GLU A 408 19.80 0.64 -5.51
C GLU A 408 20.07 1.06 -6.96
N THR A 409 21.22 1.72 -7.23
CA THR A 409 21.63 2.22 -8.55
C THR A 409 20.58 3.14 -9.18
N VAL A 410 20.08 4.11 -8.38
CA VAL A 410 19.10 5.10 -8.85
C VAL A 410 19.84 6.36 -9.30
N THR A 411 19.47 6.86 -10.46
CA THR A 411 20.07 8.03 -11.12
C THR A 411 19.34 9.33 -10.77
N GLU A 412 19.97 10.47 -11.06
CA GLU A 412 19.33 11.79 -10.93
C GLU A 412 18.14 11.90 -11.91
N GLY A 413 18.28 11.38 -13.14
CA GLY A 413 17.19 11.40 -14.14
C GLY A 413 15.93 10.71 -13.63
N GLU A 414 16.04 9.49 -13.03
CA GLU A 414 14.88 8.80 -12.44
C GLU A 414 14.24 9.59 -11.30
N ILE A 415 15.06 10.29 -10.49
CA ILE A 415 14.54 11.11 -9.39
C ILE A 415 13.76 12.32 -9.94
N VAL A 416 14.31 13.01 -10.94
CA VAL A 416 13.67 14.15 -11.60
C VAL A 416 12.36 13.72 -12.27
N GLU A 417 12.37 12.60 -12.98
CA GLU A 417 11.16 12.01 -13.58
C GLU A 417 10.09 11.71 -12.51
N ALA A 418 10.49 11.09 -11.39
CA ALA A 418 9.59 10.79 -10.28
C ALA A 418 8.98 12.05 -9.62
N ILE A 419 9.70 13.17 -9.59
CA ILE A 419 9.21 14.46 -9.06
C ILE A 419 8.23 15.10 -10.05
N ASN A 420 8.50 15.03 -11.35
CA ASN A 420 7.74 15.71 -12.40
C ASN A 420 6.58 14.87 -12.98
N SER A 421 6.40 13.62 -12.52
CA SER A 421 5.28 12.76 -12.94
C SER A 421 3.90 13.34 -12.51
N PRO A 422 2.78 12.93 -13.14
CA PRO A 422 1.44 13.48 -12.86
C PRO A 422 1.03 13.45 -11.39
N VAL A 423 1.46 12.43 -10.64
CA VAL A 423 1.31 12.34 -9.18
C VAL A 423 2.72 12.33 -8.57
N GLY A 424 3.50 13.35 -8.88
CA GLY A 424 4.93 13.41 -8.61
C GLY A 424 5.29 13.47 -7.13
N ALA A 425 6.51 13.02 -6.80
CA ALA A 425 7.04 13.08 -5.45
C ALA A 425 7.17 14.53 -4.94
N ARG A 426 6.90 14.73 -3.66
CA ARG A 426 7.05 16.05 -2.99
C ARG A 426 7.90 15.96 -1.72
N THR A 427 8.31 14.75 -1.32
CA THR A 427 9.07 14.50 -0.11
C THR A 427 10.20 13.51 -0.42
N VAL A 428 11.19 13.41 0.47
CA VAL A 428 12.30 12.45 0.30
C VAL A 428 11.78 11.00 0.23
N ASP A 429 10.84 10.64 1.09
CA ASP A 429 10.21 9.31 1.04
C ASP A 429 9.20 9.18 -0.11
N GLY A 430 8.69 10.28 -0.66
CA GLY A 430 7.95 10.31 -1.92
C GLY A 430 8.81 9.86 -3.10
N VAL A 431 10.05 10.34 -3.18
CA VAL A 431 11.05 9.87 -4.16
C VAL A 431 11.38 8.40 -3.92
N LYS A 432 11.65 8.02 -2.67
CA LYS A 432 11.93 6.64 -2.26
C LYS A 432 10.83 5.67 -2.70
N ARG A 433 9.55 6.03 -2.56
CA ARG A 433 8.41 5.19 -2.97
C ARG A 433 8.26 5.04 -4.49
N ARG A 434 8.88 5.90 -5.30
CA ARG A 434 8.81 5.85 -6.77
C ARG A 434 10.06 5.26 -7.42
N THR A 435 11.23 5.46 -6.79
CA THR A 435 12.52 5.12 -7.39
C THR A 435 13.34 4.11 -6.61
N ARG A 436 12.98 3.81 -5.34
CA ARG A 436 13.77 3.06 -4.34
C ARG A 436 15.01 3.78 -3.79
N ALA A 437 15.29 5.02 -4.18
CA ALA A 437 16.37 5.79 -3.56
C ALA A 437 16.19 5.87 -2.04
N GLY A 438 17.14 5.33 -1.28
CA GLY A 438 17.06 5.25 0.19
C GLY A 438 16.52 3.92 0.76
N MET A 439 16.19 2.91 -0.08
CA MET A 439 15.71 1.60 0.38
C MET A 439 16.83 0.54 0.56
N GLY A 440 18.05 0.84 0.12
CA GLY A 440 19.16 -0.08 0.27
C GLY A 440 19.76 -0.06 1.68
N ARG A 441 20.84 -0.82 1.89
CA ARG A 441 21.43 -1.09 3.21
C ARG A 441 21.78 0.14 4.06
N CYS A 442 22.06 1.30 3.45
CA CYS A 442 22.37 2.53 4.19
C CYS A 442 21.13 3.36 4.56
N GLN A 443 19.92 2.95 4.13
CA GLN A 443 18.61 3.58 4.45
C GLN A 443 18.60 5.10 4.24
N GLY A 444 19.20 5.57 3.13
CA GLY A 444 19.23 6.99 2.76
C GLY A 444 20.42 7.76 3.33
N GLY A 445 21.25 7.17 4.20
CA GLY A 445 22.37 7.85 4.84
C GLY A 445 23.36 8.49 3.86
N PHE A 446 23.51 7.94 2.66
CA PHE A 446 24.37 8.51 1.62
C PHE A 446 23.60 9.37 0.61
N CYS A 447 22.46 8.91 0.10
CA CYS A 447 21.72 9.60 -0.96
C CYS A 447 20.75 10.68 -0.44
N GLY A 448 20.33 10.62 0.83
CA GLY A 448 19.34 11.54 1.41
C GLY A 448 19.63 13.02 1.17
N PRO A 449 20.83 13.55 1.51
CA PRO A 449 21.14 14.96 1.28
C PRO A 449 21.04 15.37 -0.20
N ARG A 450 21.45 14.50 -1.13
CA ARG A 450 21.39 14.77 -2.57
C ARG A 450 19.95 14.74 -3.08
N VAL A 451 19.13 13.78 -2.63
CA VAL A 451 17.70 13.73 -2.95
C VAL A 451 17.00 14.99 -2.47
N THR A 452 17.34 15.47 -1.26
CA THR A 452 16.79 16.73 -0.72
C THR A 452 17.14 17.93 -1.59
N GLN A 453 18.41 18.04 -2.05
CA GLN A 453 18.85 19.12 -2.94
C GLN A 453 18.14 19.07 -4.30
N ILE A 454 17.94 17.87 -4.88
CA ILE A 454 17.20 17.70 -6.14
C ILE A 454 15.73 18.10 -5.95
N LEU A 455 15.07 17.66 -4.86
CA LEU A 455 13.71 18.07 -4.55
C LEU A 455 13.58 19.59 -4.40
N ALA A 456 14.48 20.23 -3.65
CA ALA A 456 14.47 21.68 -3.48
C ALA A 456 14.59 22.41 -4.83
N ARG A 457 15.48 21.95 -5.71
CA ARG A 457 15.66 22.51 -7.05
C ARG A 457 14.40 22.33 -7.93
N GLU A 458 13.90 21.10 -8.03
CA GLU A 458 12.78 20.77 -8.92
C GLU A 458 11.46 21.38 -8.45
N LEU A 459 11.26 21.52 -7.14
CA LEU A 459 10.06 22.14 -6.57
C LEU A 459 10.17 23.64 -6.40
N ASN A 460 11.35 24.22 -6.63
CA ASN A 460 11.66 25.64 -6.42
C ASN A 460 11.35 26.10 -4.98
N ILE A 461 11.80 25.32 -4.01
CA ILE A 461 11.69 25.60 -2.57
C ILE A 461 13.08 25.57 -1.91
N SER A 462 13.22 26.11 -0.71
CA SER A 462 14.46 26.03 0.04
C SER A 462 14.71 24.61 0.59
N VAL A 463 15.97 24.28 0.86
CA VAL A 463 16.34 22.96 1.43
C VAL A 463 15.65 22.68 2.77
N PRO A 464 15.53 23.64 3.70
CA PRO A 464 14.77 23.46 4.95
C PRO A 464 13.29 23.16 4.74
N GLU A 465 12.66 23.61 3.66
CA GLU A 465 11.25 23.33 3.38
C GLU A 465 11.00 21.90 2.86
N VAL A 466 12.06 21.19 2.46
CA VAL A 466 11.91 19.80 1.99
C VAL A 466 11.58 18.88 3.17
N LEU A 467 10.44 18.22 3.09
CA LEU A 467 9.98 17.27 4.08
C LEU A 467 10.57 15.88 3.85
N LYS A 468 10.84 15.15 4.96
CA LYS A 468 11.19 13.74 4.90
C LYS A 468 10.01 12.92 4.38
N GLU A 469 8.82 13.10 4.96
CA GLU A 469 7.62 12.35 4.59
C GLU A 469 6.30 13.07 4.89
N ARG A 470 6.03 13.41 6.15
CA ARG A 470 4.79 14.03 6.62
C ARG A 470 5.02 15.51 6.92
N THR A 471 3.95 16.25 7.13
CA THR A 471 4.02 17.61 7.66
C THR A 471 4.89 17.64 8.92
N ASP A 472 5.69 18.66 9.09
CA ASP A 472 6.64 18.87 10.19
C ASP A 472 7.79 17.83 10.27
N SER A 473 8.07 17.10 9.18
CA SER A 473 9.19 16.16 9.11
C SER A 473 10.40 16.73 8.37
N ASN A 474 10.79 17.96 8.66
CA ASN A 474 11.92 18.64 8.06
C ASN A 474 13.23 17.89 8.39
N MET A 475 14.09 17.69 7.37
CA MET A 475 15.39 17.03 7.54
C MET A 475 16.49 18.02 7.90
N PHE A 476 16.34 19.26 7.51
CA PHE A 476 17.31 20.34 7.72
C PHE A 476 16.59 21.54 8.29
N TYR A 477 17.31 22.24 9.19
CA TYR A 477 16.88 23.52 9.74
C TYR A 477 17.74 24.62 9.14
N GLU A 478 17.31 25.87 9.24
CA GLU A 478 18.13 27.02 8.86
C GLU A 478 19.46 27.00 9.62
N LYS A 479 20.52 27.56 9.02
CA LYS A 479 21.83 27.61 9.67
C LYS A 479 21.68 28.21 11.05
N TYR A 480 22.08 27.47 12.07
CA TYR A 480 22.37 28.05 13.38
C TYR A 480 23.52 29.03 13.18
N SER A 481 23.24 30.33 13.22
CA SER A 481 24.29 31.32 13.29
C SER A 481 24.93 31.21 14.71
N ALA A 482 26.20 30.84 14.77
CA ALA A 482 26.94 30.77 16.03
C ALA A 482 27.09 32.16 16.71
N ASP A 483 26.71 33.18 15.98
CA ASP A 483 26.61 34.56 16.47
C ASP A 483 25.17 34.78 16.90
N GLY A 484 24.90 34.60 18.20
CA GLY A 484 23.62 34.83 18.83
C GLY A 484 23.14 36.28 18.72
N GLY A 485 22.89 36.73 17.52
CA GLY A 485 22.27 38.00 17.19
C GLY A 485 20.77 37.82 17.05
N GLU A 486 20.05 38.27 18.07
CA GLU A 486 18.65 38.66 17.94
C GLU A 486 18.56 39.72 16.82
N GLU A 487 17.76 39.44 15.78
CA GLU A 487 17.00 40.43 15.03
C GLU A 487 15.52 40.02 14.95
#